data_2d48caeffbebd2349bc21255ee582789
#
_entry.id   2d48caeffbebd2349bc21255ee582789
#
_cell.length_a   1.000
_cell.length_b   1.000
_cell.length_c   1.000
_cell.angle_alpha   90.00
_cell.angle_beta   90.00
_cell.angle_gamma   90.00
#
_symmetry.space_group_name_H-M   'P 1'
#
loop_
_entity.id
_entity.type
_entity.pdbx_description
1 polymer ?
#
loop_
_entity_poly.entity_id
_entity_poly.type
_entity_poly.pdbx_seq_one_letter_code
_entity_poly.pdbx_strand_id
1 'polypeptide(L)'
;MNTFFIDFETTGLNPYHDEIIEFAIKKYNSDEIICNLVKPRRVRMIPTKITEITGITTEDIFNGNTISNINACEQMFTFLKENDDGNGYIYLIAHNGIPFDFVFLKELMKLYSQNTNTSMENTDLFSIYSNIRYIDSLDIARKFVPHLYSYSQKNLCKIFNVVQEKAHRADGDVIDLEKIYNIIVNYGINKFKYDKDLINNTDKVYDKMYSI
;
A
#
# COMPACT_ATOMS: atom_id res chain seq x y z
N MET A 1 -12.67 11.95 2.08
CA MET A 1 -12.47 10.93 1.03
C MET A 1 -11.64 9.81 1.61
N ASN A 2 -12.16 8.60 1.60
CA ASN A 2 -11.57 7.42 2.25
C ASN A 2 -10.54 6.74 1.35
N THR A 3 -9.45 7.42 1.07
CA THR A 3 -8.39 6.93 0.18
C THR A 3 -7.08 6.87 0.93
N PHE A 4 -6.40 5.74 0.80
CA PHE A 4 -5.15 5.45 1.50
C PHE A 4 -4.13 4.84 0.54
N PHE A 5 -2.88 5.21 0.69
CA PHE A 5 -1.75 4.58 0.02
C PHE A 5 -1.11 3.58 0.96
N ILE A 6 -0.77 2.41 0.43
CA ILE A 6 -0.17 1.32 1.20
C ILE A 6 1.06 0.78 0.46
N ASP A 7 2.08 0.41 1.22
CA ASP A 7 3.29 -0.22 0.72
C ASP A 7 3.88 -1.17 1.76
N PHE A 8 4.50 -2.26 1.30
CA PHE A 8 5.10 -3.30 2.12
C PHE A 8 6.52 -3.62 1.68
N GLU A 9 7.44 -3.62 2.66
CA GLU A 9 8.71 -4.34 2.51
C GLU A 9 8.57 -5.76 3.06
N THR A 10 9.16 -6.72 2.37
CA THR A 10 8.96 -8.15 2.66
C THR A 10 10.26 -8.94 2.64
N THR A 11 10.27 -10.15 3.20
CA THR A 11 11.43 -11.05 3.14
C THR A 11 11.69 -11.62 1.74
N GLY A 12 10.76 -11.45 0.81
CA GLY A 12 10.84 -11.94 -0.57
C GLY A 12 9.52 -11.71 -1.31
N LEU A 13 9.36 -12.33 -2.47
CA LEU A 13 8.27 -12.02 -3.40
C LEU A 13 7.07 -12.98 -3.32
N ASN A 14 7.16 -14.04 -2.53
CA ASN A 14 6.11 -15.06 -2.47
C ASN A 14 5.28 -14.91 -1.19
N PRO A 15 4.05 -14.38 -1.25
CA PRO A 15 3.22 -14.09 -0.08
C PRO A 15 2.83 -15.34 0.74
N TYR A 16 2.99 -16.53 0.18
CA TYR A 16 2.71 -17.79 0.90
C TYR A 16 3.91 -18.29 1.72
N HIS A 17 5.11 -17.80 1.42
CA HIS A 17 6.37 -18.22 2.06
C HIS A 17 7.10 -17.06 2.71
N ASP A 18 6.99 -15.86 2.14
CA ASP A 18 7.61 -14.65 2.63
C ASP A 18 6.67 -13.87 3.56
N GLU A 19 7.21 -12.94 4.31
CA GLU A 19 6.47 -12.20 5.34
C GLU A 19 6.80 -10.70 5.25
N ILE A 20 5.85 -9.88 5.67
CA ILE A 20 6.02 -8.42 5.79
C ILE A 20 7.06 -8.14 6.89
N ILE A 21 8.00 -7.26 6.61
CA ILE A 21 9.01 -6.75 7.55
C ILE A 21 8.90 -5.25 7.82
N GLU A 22 8.23 -4.51 6.95
CA GLU A 22 7.82 -3.12 7.17
C GLU A 22 6.49 -2.89 6.46
N PHE A 23 5.64 -2.05 7.03
CA PHE A 23 4.46 -1.55 6.35
C PHE A 23 4.32 -0.06 6.54
N ALA A 24 3.71 0.61 5.57
CA ALA A 24 3.21 1.97 5.73
C ALA A 24 1.81 2.11 5.14
N ILE A 25 0.97 2.91 5.80
CA ILE A 25 -0.31 3.36 5.28
C ILE A 25 -0.39 4.87 5.47
N LYS A 26 -0.69 5.59 4.39
CA LYS A 26 -0.85 7.04 4.39
C LYS A 26 -2.25 7.42 3.93
N LYS A 27 -2.92 8.29 4.68
CA LYS A 27 -4.20 8.88 4.24
C LYS A 27 -3.96 9.93 3.15
N TYR A 28 -4.76 9.89 2.11
CA TYR A 28 -4.68 10.82 0.98
C TYR A 28 -4.91 12.27 1.40
N ASN A 29 -4.08 13.19 0.89
CA ASN A 29 -4.12 14.61 1.21
C ASN A 29 -4.08 14.92 2.71
N SER A 30 -3.35 14.13 3.48
CA SER A 30 -3.18 14.29 4.92
C SER A 30 -1.73 13.97 5.30
N ASP A 31 -1.27 14.49 6.42
CA ASP A 31 0.01 14.10 7.01
C ASP A 31 -0.11 12.82 7.88
N GLU A 32 -1.33 12.28 8.00
CA GLU A 32 -1.55 11.04 8.76
C GLU A 32 -0.95 9.84 8.05
N ILE A 33 0.01 9.25 8.71
CA ILE A 33 0.75 8.07 8.26
C ILE A 33 1.03 7.17 9.45
N ILE A 34 0.93 5.85 9.23
CA ILE A 34 1.43 4.84 10.14
C ILE A 34 2.49 4.01 9.41
N CYS A 35 3.62 3.78 10.06
CA CYS A 35 4.69 2.93 9.56
C CYS A 35 5.36 2.20 10.71
N ASN A 36 5.56 0.90 10.57
CA ASN A 36 6.26 0.09 11.57
C ASN A 36 7.05 -1.05 10.96
N LEU A 37 8.18 -1.38 11.59
CA LEU A 37 8.90 -2.62 11.35
C LEU A 37 8.14 -3.79 11.97
N VAL A 38 8.06 -4.88 11.23
CA VAL A 38 7.32 -6.09 11.60
C VAL A 38 8.27 -7.27 11.74
N LYS A 39 8.17 -7.98 12.87
CA LYS A 39 8.99 -9.17 13.13
C LYS A 39 8.40 -10.38 12.42
N PRO A 40 9.08 -10.95 11.40
CA PRO A 40 8.62 -12.15 10.73
C PRO A 40 8.71 -13.36 11.64
N ARG A 41 7.83 -14.36 11.44
CA ARG A 41 7.75 -15.58 12.28
C ARG A 41 8.60 -16.72 11.75
N ARG A 42 8.71 -16.81 10.41
CA ARG A 42 9.30 -17.96 9.72
C ARG A 42 10.81 -17.85 9.54
N VAL A 43 11.34 -16.64 9.43
CA VAL A 43 12.77 -16.41 9.24
C VAL A 43 13.42 -15.93 10.55
N ARG A 44 14.72 -16.15 10.68
CA ARG A 44 15.55 -15.68 11.80
C ARG A 44 16.60 -14.67 11.36
N MET A 45 16.68 -14.44 10.07
CA MET A 45 17.63 -13.52 9.45
C MET A 45 16.99 -12.95 8.18
N ILE A 46 17.14 -11.66 7.98
CA ILE A 46 16.69 -11.01 6.74
C ILE A 46 17.65 -11.39 5.62
N PRO A 47 17.15 -11.84 4.44
CA PRO A 47 18.00 -12.17 3.31
C PRO A 47 18.86 -10.97 2.90
N THR A 48 20.14 -11.19 2.65
CA THR A 48 21.12 -10.15 2.27
C THR A 48 20.60 -9.27 1.13
N LYS A 49 20.00 -9.90 0.11
CA LYS A 49 19.42 -9.18 -1.03
C LYS A 49 18.30 -8.22 -0.62
N ILE A 50 17.49 -8.57 0.36
CA ILE A 50 16.43 -7.70 0.89
C ILE A 50 17.05 -6.53 1.63
N THR A 51 18.04 -6.79 2.49
CA THR A 51 18.79 -5.72 3.18
C THR A 51 19.46 -4.76 2.17
N GLU A 52 20.03 -5.26 1.09
CA GLU A 52 20.63 -4.42 0.02
C GLU A 52 19.60 -3.51 -0.67
N ILE A 53 18.35 -3.96 -0.80
CA ILE A 53 17.28 -3.20 -1.45
C ILE A 53 16.66 -2.21 -0.47
N THR A 54 16.26 -2.67 0.71
CA THR A 54 15.42 -1.92 1.66
C THR A 54 16.21 -1.16 2.73
N GLY A 55 17.49 -1.55 2.92
CA GLY A 55 18.31 -1.10 4.03
C GLY A 55 17.93 -1.72 5.39
N ILE A 56 16.83 -2.51 5.46
CA ILE A 56 16.38 -3.15 6.69
C ILE A 56 17.28 -4.34 7.01
N THR A 57 17.93 -4.29 8.15
CA THR A 57 18.86 -5.33 8.60
C THR A 57 18.20 -6.36 9.51
N THR A 58 18.87 -7.49 9.69
CA THR A 58 18.48 -8.48 10.70
C THR A 58 18.46 -7.87 12.10
N GLU A 59 19.40 -6.96 12.41
CA GLU A 59 19.47 -6.30 13.71
C GLU A 59 18.27 -5.38 13.94
N ASP A 60 17.86 -4.59 12.94
CA ASP A 60 16.67 -3.74 13.02
C ASP A 60 15.42 -4.56 13.37
N ILE A 61 15.29 -5.74 12.75
CA ILE A 61 14.11 -6.59 12.93
C ILE A 61 14.11 -7.36 14.25
N PHE A 62 15.25 -7.87 14.70
CA PHE A 62 15.27 -8.78 15.84
C PHE A 62 15.73 -8.15 17.16
N ASN A 63 16.45 -7.03 17.10
CA ASN A 63 16.93 -6.27 18.25
C ASN A 63 16.35 -4.85 18.32
N GLY A 64 15.72 -4.38 17.25
CA GLY A 64 15.08 -3.07 17.17
C GLY A 64 13.65 -3.05 17.74
N ASN A 65 13.01 -1.90 17.61
CA ASN A 65 11.61 -1.71 17.99
C ASN A 65 10.70 -2.22 16.88
N THR A 66 10.28 -3.46 16.98
CA THR A 66 9.41 -4.14 16.00
C THR A 66 8.14 -4.66 16.63
N ILE A 67 7.07 -4.74 15.84
CA ILE A 67 5.81 -5.31 16.29
C ILE A 67 5.59 -6.71 15.68
N SER A 68 4.67 -7.48 16.26
CA SER A 68 4.29 -8.78 15.74
C SER A 68 3.40 -8.62 14.48
N ASN A 69 3.31 -9.67 13.66
CA ASN A 69 2.36 -9.71 12.54
C ASN A 69 0.90 -9.48 12.99
N ILE A 70 0.53 -9.96 14.17
CA ILE A 70 -0.80 -9.76 14.73
C ILE A 70 -1.03 -8.28 15.02
N ASN A 71 -0.10 -7.64 15.74
CA ASN A 71 -0.19 -6.21 16.05
C ASN A 71 -0.11 -5.35 14.78
N ALA A 72 0.64 -5.77 13.77
CA ALA A 72 0.68 -5.07 12.48
C ALA A 72 -0.70 -5.08 11.80
N CYS A 73 -1.36 -6.25 11.75
CA CYS A 73 -2.71 -6.37 11.24
C CYS A 73 -3.71 -5.47 12.01
N GLU A 74 -3.66 -5.52 13.34
CA GLU A 74 -4.51 -4.68 14.20
C GLU A 74 -4.30 -3.20 13.94
N GLN A 75 -3.05 -2.75 13.92
CA GLN A 75 -2.73 -1.33 13.71
C GLN A 75 -3.15 -0.83 12.32
N MET A 76 -2.94 -1.64 11.26
CA MET A 76 -3.39 -1.28 9.90
C MET A 76 -4.90 -1.06 9.84
N PHE A 77 -5.69 -2.02 10.34
CA PHE A 77 -7.15 -1.92 10.27
C PHE A 77 -7.72 -0.90 11.25
N THR A 78 -7.10 -0.71 12.42
CA THR A 78 -7.46 0.38 13.35
C THR A 78 -7.23 1.73 12.69
N PHE A 79 -6.06 1.93 12.05
CA PHE A 79 -5.77 3.18 11.34
C PHE A 79 -6.78 3.46 10.23
N LEU A 80 -7.11 2.46 9.41
CA LEU A 80 -8.12 2.61 8.36
C LEU A 80 -9.49 2.97 8.94
N LYS A 81 -9.91 2.29 10.02
CA LYS A 81 -11.20 2.49 10.67
C LYS A 81 -11.31 3.87 11.34
N GLU A 82 -10.29 4.31 12.05
CA GLU A 82 -10.25 5.61 12.72
C GLU A 82 -10.23 6.77 11.73
N ASN A 83 -9.73 6.52 10.53
CA ASN A 83 -9.63 7.50 9.46
C ASN A 83 -10.74 7.38 8.39
N ASP A 84 -11.65 6.43 8.54
CA ASP A 84 -12.86 6.28 7.71
C ASP A 84 -13.87 7.36 8.09
N ASP A 85 -14.38 8.11 7.11
CA ASP A 85 -15.43 9.11 7.30
C ASP A 85 -16.85 8.50 7.32
N GLY A 86 -16.95 7.18 7.20
CA GLY A 86 -18.20 6.43 7.20
C GLY A 86 -19.03 6.58 5.91
N ASN A 87 -18.50 7.24 4.90
CA ASN A 87 -19.21 7.51 3.65
C ASN A 87 -18.59 6.74 2.47
N GLY A 88 -19.28 5.71 1.99
CA GLY A 88 -18.90 4.98 0.78
C GLY A 88 -17.80 3.94 0.97
N TYR A 89 -16.96 3.79 -0.04
CA TYR A 89 -15.89 2.81 -0.06
C TYR A 89 -14.58 3.37 0.51
N ILE A 90 -13.77 2.48 1.07
CA ILE A 90 -12.37 2.74 1.43
C ILE A 90 -11.51 2.27 0.25
N TYR A 91 -10.71 3.17 -0.31
CA TYR A 91 -9.80 2.85 -1.40
C TYR A 91 -8.38 2.64 -0.88
N LEU A 92 -7.83 1.44 -1.10
CA LEU A 92 -6.42 1.17 -0.88
C LEU A 92 -5.69 1.21 -2.22
N ILE A 93 -4.70 2.09 -2.32
CA ILE A 93 -3.88 2.28 -3.52
C ILE A 93 -2.47 1.78 -3.22
N ALA A 94 -1.98 0.85 -4.04
CA ALA A 94 -0.59 0.40 -4.02
C ALA A 94 -0.01 0.41 -5.43
N HIS A 95 1.31 0.35 -5.55
CA HIS A 95 1.97 0.29 -6.85
C HIS A 95 2.35 -1.15 -7.19
N ASN A 96 1.74 -1.71 -8.23
CA ASN A 96 1.80 -3.15 -8.53
C ASN A 96 1.19 -4.00 -7.39
N GLY A 97 0.18 -3.43 -6.72
CA GLY A 97 -0.37 -3.99 -5.49
C GLY A 97 -1.28 -5.20 -5.70
N ILE A 98 -1.94 -5.32 -6.86
CA ILE A 98 -2.83 -6.46 -7.13
C ILE A 98 -2.08 -7.80 -7.03
N PRO A 99 -0.91 -7.99 -7.65
CA PRO A 99 -0.15 -9.22 -7.50
C PRO A 99 0.74 -9.29 -6.24
N PHE A 100 0.89 -8.19 -5.49
CA PHE A 100 1.86 -8.11 -4.39
C PHE A 100 1.22 -7.66 -3.07
N ASP A 101 1.15 -6.36 -2.79
CA ASP A 101 0.74 -5.83 -1.48
C ASP A 101 -0.61 -6.36 -1.00
N PHE A 102 -1.60 -6.41 -1.88
CA PHE A 102 -2.94 -6.86 -1.50
C PHE A 102 -3.00 -8.37 -1.26
N VAL A 103 -2.09 -9.15 -1.84
CA VAL A 103 -1.98 -10.57 -1.53
C VAL A 103 -1.30 -10.78 -0.18
N PHE A 104 -0.22 -10.03 0.12
CA PHE A 104 0.41 -10.05 1.45
C PHE A 104 -0.56 -9.60 2.54
N LEU A 105 -1.35 -8.55 2.30
CA LEU A 105 -2.39 -8.11 3.23
C LEU A 105 -3.41 -9.22 3.53
N LYS A 106 -3.89 -9.91 2.49
CA LYS A 106 -4.82 -11.05 2.67
C LYS A 106 -4.21 -12.18 3.48
N GLU A 107 -2.94 -12.53 3.23
CA GLU A 107 -2.27 -13.58 4.00
C GLU A 107 -2.04 -13.14 5.46
N LEU A 108 -1.74 -11.86 5.71
CA LEU A 108 -1.65 -11.31 7.05
C LEU A 108 -3.00 -11.39 7.80
N MET A 109 -4.11 -11.06 7.14
CA MET A 109 -5.45 -11.17 7.72
C MET A 109 -5.83 -12.61 8.06
N LYS A 110 -5.51 -13.56 7.17
CA LYS A 110 -5.71 -15.00 7.43
C LYS A 110 -4.92 -15.43 8.66
N LEU A 111 -3.66 -14.99 8.75
CA LEU A 111 -2.81 -15.26 9.88
C LEU A 111 -3.40 -14.73 11.19
N TYR A 112 -3.91 -13.50 11.16
CA TYR A 112 -4.60 -12.89 12.30
C TYR A 112 -5.79 -13.74 12.75
N SER A 113 -6.68 -14.09 11.83
CA SER A 113 -7.87 -14.91 12.12
C SER A 113 -7.54 -16.27 12.73
N GLN A 114 -6.49 -16.93 12.23
CA GLN A 114 -6.02 -18.21 12.74
C GLN A 114 -5.47 -18.14 14.18
N ASN A 115 -4.79 -17.04 14.52
CA ASN A 115 -4.16 -16.88 15.84
C ASN A 115 -5.10 -16.35 16.92
N THR A 116 -6.12 -15.61 16.52
CA THR A 116 -7.11 -15.03 17.46
C THR A 116 -8.38 -15.86 17.58
N ASN A 117 -8.50 -16.96 16.83
CA ASN A 117 -9.73 -17.75 16.70
C ASN A 117 -10.95 -16.90 16.33
N THR A 118 -10.75 -15.84 15.60
CA THR A 118 -11.79 -14.88 15.22
C THR A 118 -12.03 -14.96 13.72
N SER A 119 -13.27 -15.16 13.29
CA SER A 119 -13.57 -15.12 11.86
C SER A 119 -13.46 -13.67 11.34
N MET A 120 -12.95 -13.50 10.13
CA MET A 120 -12.85 -12.18 9.49
C MET A 120 -14.21 -11.47 9.37
N GLU A 121 -15.29 -12.22 9.29
CA GLU A 121 -16.65 -11.70 9.15
C GLU A 121 -17.25 -11.22 10.48
N ASN A 122 -16.73 -11.68 11.62
CA ASN A 122 -17.32 -11.48 12.95
C ASN A 122 -16.47 -10.61 13.88
N THR A 123 -15.40 -9.97 13.38
CA THR A 123 -14.61 -9.04 14.18
C THR A 123 -14.96 -7.60 13.85
N ASP A 124 -15.11 -6.78 14.89
CA ASP A 124 -15.23 -5.34 14.73
C ASP A 124 -14.02 -4.74 13.97
N LEU A 125 -12.83 -5.36 14.10
CA LEU A 125 -11.63 -4.95 13.39
C LEU A 125 -11.79 -5.00 11.86
N PHE A 126 -12.41 -6.05 11.33
CA PHE A 126 -12.61 -6.20 9.90
C PHE A 126 -13.99 -5.74 9.40
N SER A 127 -14.75 -5.02 10.25
CA SER A 127 -16.08 -4.51 9.87
C SER A 127 -16.07 -3.66 8.59
N ILE A 128 -14.95 -2.97 8.32
CA ILE A 128 -14.77 -2.16 7.12
C ILE A 128 -14.32 -2.96 5.88
N TYR A 129 -13.95 -4.24 6.03
CA TYR A 129 -13.32 -5.01 4.95
C TYR A 129 -14.20 -5.14 3.69
N SER A 130 -15.50 -5.31 3.85
CA SER A 130 -16.44 -5.40 2.73
C SER A 130 -16.50 -4.10 1.90
N ASN A 131 -16.14 -2.99 2.51
CA ASN A 131 -16.14 -1.67 1.88
C ASN A 131 -14.80 -1.30 1.24
N ILE A 132 -13.75 -2.15 1.40
CA ILE A 132 -12.45 -1.89 0.80
C ILE A 132 -12.48 -2.17 -0.71
N ARG A 133 -11.92 -1.24 -1.47
CA ARG A 133 -11.67 -1.34 -2.91
C ARG A 133 -10.18 -1.17 -3.16
N TYR A 134 -9.62 -2.04 -3.98
CA TYR A 134 -8.20 -2.06 -4.31
C TYR A 134 -7.94 -1.36 -5.63
N ILE A 135 -6.98 -0.47 -5.66
CA ILE A 135 -6.55 0.25 -6.86
C ILE A 135 -5.06 -0.01 -7.07
N ASP A 136 -4.72 -0.45 -8.28
CA ASP A 136 -3.32 -0.57 -8.69
C ASP A 136 -2.89 0.68 -9.44
N SER A 137 -1.98 1.45 -8.86
CA SER A 137 -1.47 2.68 -9.49
C SER A 137 -0.64 2.39 -10.75
N LEU A 138 -0.09 1.18 -10.88
CA LEU A 138 0.60 0.73 -12.09
C LEU A 138 -0.37 0.66 -13.28
N ASP A 139 -1.59 0.15 -13.07
CA ASP A 139 -2.61 0.09 -14.12
C ASP A 139 -3.09 1.49 -14.52
N ILE A 140 -3.27 2.38 -13.53
CA ILE A 140 -3.57 3.80 -13.80
C ILE A 140 -2.46 4.43 -14.63
N ALA A 141 -1.20 4.20 -14.25
CA ALA A 141 -0.05 4.75 -14.97
C ALA A 141 0.00 4.24 -16.42
N ARG A 142 -0.21 2.95 -16.64
CA ARG A 142 -0.26 2.35 -17.99
C ARG A 142 -1.37 2.92 -18.85
N LYS A 143 -2.53 3.16 -18.27
CA LYS A 143 -3.69 3.69 -18.98
C LYS A 143 -3.56 5.18 -19.30
N PHE A 144 -3.12 5.99 -18.34
CA PHE A 144 -3.10 7.44 -18.47
C PHE A 144 -1.81 7.98 -19.12
N VAL A 145 -0.69 7.29 -18.92
CA VAL A 145 0.62 7.67 -19.47
C VAL A 145 1.20 6.50 -20.29
N PRO A 146 0.57 6.13 -21.43
CA PRO A 146 1.03 5.00 -22.22
C PRO A 146 2.42 5.23 -22.84
N HIS A 147 3.06 4.14 -23.23
CA HIS A 147 4.34 4.13 -23.96
C HIS A 147 5.58 4.52 -23.15
N LEU A 148 5.56 4.37 -21.83
CA LEU A 148 6.79 4.45 -21.03
C LEU A 148 7.60 3.16 -21.15
N TYR A 149 8.94 3.30 -21.11
CA TYR A 149 9.85 2.17 -21.09
C TYR A 149 9.72 1.31 -19.84
N SER A 150 9.47 1.95 -18.69
CA SER A 150 9.26 1.28 -17.41
C SER A 150 8.23 2.06 -16.59
N TYR A 151 7.40 1.31 -15.88
CA TYR A 151 6.38 1.83 -14.97
C TYR A 151 6.72 1.56 -13.51
N SER A 152 7.97 1.17 -13.18
CA SER A 152 8.38 1.08 -11.78
C SER A 152 8.22 2.44 -11.09
N GLN A 153 7.89 2.43 -9.80
CA GLN A 153 7.71 3.67 -9.01
C GLN A 153 8.92 4.58 -9.13
N LYS A 154 10.14 4.02 -9.00
CA LYS A 154 11.40 4.73 -9.20
C LYS A 154 11.50 5.42 -10.56
N ASN A 155 11.08 4.75 -11.65
CA ASN A 155 11.13 5.35 -12.99
C ASN A 155 10.07 6.43 -13.15
N LEU A 156 8.88 6.24 -12.58
CA LEU A 156 7.83 7.27 -12.59
C LEU A 156 8.27 8.50 -11.79
N CYS A 157 8.89 8.32 -10.61
CA CYS A 157 9.51 9.42 -9.87
C CYS A 157 10.50 10.21 -10.73
N LYS A 158 11.38 9.51 -11.43
CA LYS A 158 12.36 10.13 -12.32
C LYS A 158 11.70 10.91 -13.46
N ILE A 159 10.71 10.33 -14.14
CA ILE A 159 10.01 10.96 -15.27
C ILE A 159 9.25 12.22 -14.83
N PHE A 160 8.62 12.16 -13.66
CA PHE A 160 7.82 13.26 -13.14
C PHE A 160 8.57 14.21 -12.21
N ASN A 161 9.89 14.05 -12.08
CA ASN A 161 10.75 14.85 -11.20
C ASN A 161 10.28 14.84 -9.73
N VAL A 162 9.77 13.71 -9.25
CA VAL A 162 9.48 13.49 -7.84
C VAL A 162 10.78 13.12 -7.13
N VAL A 163 11.18 13.94 -6.18
CA VAL A 163 12.38 13.69 -5.37
C VAL A 163 12.05 12.62 -4.33
N GLN A 164 12.77 11.51 -4.39
CA GLN A 164 12.65 10.42 -3.41
C GLN A 164 13.64 10.69 -2.26
N GLU A 165 13.12 10.82 -1.05
CA GLU A 165 13.96 11.05 0.14
C GLU A 165 14.40 9.74 0.80
N LYS A 166 13.53 8.71 0.75
CA LYS A 166 13.71 7.42 1.42
C LYS A 166 13.25 6.27 0.54
N ALA A 167 13.81 6.14 -0.66
CA ALA A 167 13.46 5.03 -1.56
C ALA A 167 13.70 3.67 -0.89
N HIS A 168 12.79 2.73 -1.12
CA HIS A 168 12.78 1.39 -0.53
C HIS A 168 12.64 1.39 1.01
N ARG A 169 11.87 2.34 1.51
CA ARG A 169 11.31 2.35 2.86
C ARG A 169 9.83 2.65 2.70
N ALA A 170 8.99 1.83 3.31
CA ALA A 170 7.54 1.88 3.09
C ALA A 170 6.95 3.28 3.35
N ASP A 171 7.44 4.03 4.35
CA ASP A 171 6.99 5.39 4.64
C ASP A 171 7.32 6.38 3.49
N GLY A 172 8.51 6.27 2.92
CA GLY A 172 8.92 7.09 1.77
C GLY A 172 8.15 6.72 0.50
N ASP A 173 7.98 5.42 0.29
CA ASP A 173 7.35 4.91 -0.94
C ASP A 173 5.84 5.25 -1.00
N VAL A 174 5.08 5.26 0.10
CA VAL A 174 3.68 5.73 0.09
C VAL A 174 3.55 7.24 -0.13
N ILE A 175 4.51 8.05 0.38
CA ILE A 175 4.54 9.51 0.14
C ILE A 175 4.81 9.80 -1.33
N ASP A 176 5.77 9.10 -1.92
CA ASP A 176 6.11 9.27 -3.33
C ASP A 176 5.01 8.73 -4.23
N LEU A 177 4.37 7.63 -3.83
CA LEU A 177 3.23 7.07 -4.53
C LEU A 177 2.05 8.06 -4.62
N GLU A 178 1.73 8.76 -3.53
CA GLU A 178 0.70 9.81 -3.56
C GLU A 178 1.03 10.93 -4.55
N LYS A 179 2.29 11.41 -4.55
CA LYS A 179 2.74 12.44 -5.50
C LYS A 179 2.60 11.99 -6.95
N ILE A 180 3.07 10.75 -7.23
CA ILE A 180 2.98 10.14 -8.56
C ILE A 180 1.52 9.95 -8.98
N TYR A 181 0.67 9.42 -8.10
CA TYR A 181 -0.75 9.22 -8.33
C TYR A 181 -1.41 10.53 -8.76
N ASN A 182 -1.19 11.61 -8.02
CA ASN A 182 -1.73 12.94 -8.34
C ASN A 182 -1.28 13.44 -9.72
N ILE A 183 0.00 13.26 -10.06
CA ILE A 183 0.55 13.69 -11.36
C ILE A 183 -0.08 12.87 -12.48
N ILE A 184 -0.18 11.55 -12.34
CA ILE A 184 -0.72 10.64 -13.36
C ILE A 184 -2.20 10.91 -13.60
N VAL A 185 -3.00 11.08 -12.55
CA VAL A 185 -4.43 11.37 -12.67
C VAL A 185 -4.64 12.73 -13.34
N ASN A 186 -3.89 13.76 -12.94
CA ASN A 186 -3.91 15.08 -13.60
C ASN A 186 -3.51 15.00 -15.08
N TYR A 187 -2.49 14.23 -15.41
CA TYR A 187 -2.07 14.02 -16.78
C TYR A 187 -3.21 13.36 -17.60
N GLY A 188 -3.85 12.32 -17.05
CA GLY A 188 -4.99 11.66 -17.67
C GLY A 188 -6.15 12.62 -17.91
N ILE A 189 -6.50 13.46 -16.92
CA ILE A 189 -7.55 14.49 -17.05
C ILE A 189 -7.25 15.42 -18.21
N ASN A 190 -6.05 15.97 -18.28
CA ASN A 190 -5.66 16.92 -19.30
C ASN A 190 -5.59 16.30 -20.70
N LYS A 191 -4.99 15.12 -20.81
CA LYS A 191 -4.78 14.43 -22.09
C LYS A 191 -6.07 13.90 -22.70
N PHE A 192 -6.93 13.30 -21.90
CA PHE A 192 -8.16 12.66 -22.35
C PHE A 192 -9.40 13.52 -22.14
N LYS A 193 -9.22 14.75 -21.65
CA LYS A 193 -10.31 15.70 -21.33
C LYS A 193 -11.35 15.09 -20.39
N TYR A 194 -10.89 14.34 -19.40
CA TYR A 194 -11.76 13.83 -18.36
C TYR A 194 -12.23 14.96 -17.43
N ASP A 195 -13.28 14.67 -16.67
CA ASP A 195 -13.78 15.57 -15.65
C ASP A 195 -12.66 15.94 -14.65
N LYS A 196 -12.50 17.24 -14.38
CA LYS A 196 -11.48 17.76 -13.45
C LYS A 196 -11.67 17.24 -12.02
N ASP A 197 -12.90 16.88 -11.65
CA ASP A 197 -13.21 16.30 -10.35
C ASP A 197 -12.61 14.90 -10.16
N LEU A 198 -12.08 14.28 -11.24
CA LEU A 198 -11.47 12.95 -11.16
C LEU A 198 -10.33 12.89 -10.13
N ILE A 199 -9.52 13.95 -10.02
CA ILE A 199 -8.40 13.98 -9.09
C ILE A 199 -8.82 13.98 -7.62
N ASN A 200 -9.98 14.60 -7.34
CA ASN A 200 -10.52 14.70 -5.99
C ASN A 200 -11.63 13.68 -5.71
N ASN A 201 -11.80 12.69 -6.59
CA ASN A 201 -12.86 11.71 -6.48
C ASN A 201 -12.36 10.33 -6.88
N THR A 202 -11.90 9.58 -5.90
CA THR A 202 -11.35 8.24 -6.12
C THR A 202 -12.41 7.24 -6.59
N ASP A 203 -13.70 7.43 -6.28
CA ASP A 203 -14.79 6.63 -6.86
C ASP A 203 -14.79 6.75 -8.38
N LYS A 204 -14.71 7.97 -8.90
CA LYS A 204 -14.64 8.19 -10.36
C LYS A 204 -13.36 7.60 -10.99
N VAL A 205 -12.23 7.63 -10.29
CA VAL A 205 -10.99 6.96 -10.75
C VAL A 205 -11.20 5.46 -10.78
N TYR A 206 -11.74 4.89 -9.72
CA TYR A 206 -12.04 3.46 -9.63
C TYR A 206 -12.99 3.02 -10.76
N ASP A 207 -14.11 3.72 -10.93
CA ASP A 207 -15.06 3.43 -11.99
C ASP A 207 -14.43 3.51 -13.38
N LYS A 208 -13.59 4.52 -13.62
CA LYS A 208 -12.88 4.67 -14.89
C LYS A 208 -11.91 3.55 -15.18
N MET A 209 -11.33 2.96 -14.14
CA MET A 209 -10.33 1.88 -14.26
C MET A 209 -10.97 0.50 -14.34
N TYR A 210 -12.00 0.22 -13.57
CA TYR A 210 -12.47 -1.14 -13.26
C TYR A 210 -13.94 -1.38 -13.60
N SER A 211 -14.75 -0.34 -13.88
CA SER A 211 -16.10 -0.54 -14.40
C SER A 211 -16.07 -0.83 -15.90
N ILE A 212 -16.69 -1.93 -16.27
CA ILE A 212 -16.86 -2.39 -17.65
C ILE A 212 -18.14 -1.81 -18.23
#